data_1c8b9706c05f15c92a68b22805e69b78
#
_entry.id   1c8b9706c05f15c92a68b22805e69b78
#
_cell.length_a   1.000
_cell.length_b   1.000
_cell.length_c   1.000
_cell.angle_alpha   90.00
_cell.angle_beta   90.00
_cell.angle_gamma   90.00
#
_symmetry.space_group_name_H-M   'P 1'
#
loop_
_entity.id
_entity.type
_entity.pdbx_description
1 polymer ?
#
loop_
_entity_poly.entity_id
_entity_poly.type
_entity_poly.pdbx_seq_one_letter_code
_entity_poly.pdbx_strand_id
1 'polypeptide(L)'
;MPQSTFADEKPVGNLPILFDSRERLPKPDLSSLVRLRFLTATDFPPFNFLDQSGKLAGFHVDLAREICAELAIADRCQIQALPFGELRPALAASQGDAVLAGIAVTADLRNQFAFSRPYLMLPARFVRNLKADLPGTTAAALSGKRVGVIKATAHAAMLKAFFPAITAVEFDDSAQLLSAVKSGSVDAAFADGLQLSFWTTSPAAEKCCALFDGPYLSQQFLGEGMTVMLRQQDTDLTAAINHALATLSRNGRLQEIYRRYFPTSLY
;
A
#
# COMPACT_ATOMS: atom_id res chain seq x y z
N MET A 1 14.22 30.20 31.14
CA MET A 1 14.01 28.80 30.77
C MET A 1 13.04 28.81 29.60
N PRO A 2 13.45 28.43 28.38
CA PRO A 2 12.52 28.36 27.26
C PRO A 2 11.67 27.10 27.38
N GLN A 3 10.36 27.24 27.37
CA GLN A 3 9.39 26.17 27.27
C GLN A 3 9.47 25.59 25.85
N SER A 4 9.85 24.32 25.74
CA SER A 4 9.71 23.53 24.52
C SER A 4 8.21 23.39 24.21
N THR A 5 7.77 24.08 23.19
CA THR A 5 6.48 23.79 22.54
C THR A 5 6.63 22.46 21.79
N PHE A 6 6.08 21.39 22.36
CA PHE A 6 5.85 20.16 21.61
C PHE A 6 4.91 20.52 20.45
N ALA A 7 5.42 20.39 19.22
CA ALA A 7 4.58 20.44 18.05
C ALA A 7 3.52 19.34 18.19
N ASP A 8 2.25 19.71 18.01
CA ASP A 8 1.11 18.80 17.94
C ASP A 8 1.35 17.84 16.75
N GLU A 9 1.98 16.70 17.00
CA GLU A 9 2.05 15.61 16.05
C GLU A 9 0.61 15.11 15.81
N LYS A 10 0.05 15.44 14.66
CA LYS A 10 -1.20 14.83 14.22
C LYS A 10 -1.06 13.31 14.32
N PRO A 11 -1.99 12.62 14.99
CA PRO A 11 -1.88 11.18 15.13
C PRO A 11 -1.80 10.53 13.76
N VAL A 12 -0.78 9.71 13.56
CA VAL A 12 -0.66 8.85 12.36
C VAL A 12 -1.91 8.00 12.28
N GLY A 13 -2.64 8.07 11.17
CA GLY A 13 -3.90 7.35 11.00
C GLY A 13 -3.72 5.85 11.22
N ASN A 14 -4.78 5.22 11.69
CA ASN A 14 -4.78 3.78 11.90
C ASN A 14 -5.05 3.06 10.59
N LEU A 15 -4.40 1.90 10.39
CA LEU A 15 -4.76 0.97 9.32
C LEU A 15 -6.23 0.59 9.43
N PRO A 16 -6.99 0.55 8.33
CA PRO A 16 -8.32 -0.03 8.35
C PRO A 16 -8.23 -1.51 8.75
N ILE A 17 -9.18 -1.96 9.56
CA ILE A 17 -9.28 -3.36 9.94
C ILE A 17 -9.83 -4.11 8.72
N LEU A 18 -8.97 -4.86 8.03
CA LEU A 18 -9.34 -5.64 6.84
C LEU A 18 -9.81 -7.07 7.20
N PHE A 19 -9.70 -7.45 8.47
CA PHE A 19 -10.12 -8.75 9.00
C PHE A 19 -11.29 -8.58 9.96
N ASP A 20 -12.31 -9.45 9.86
CA ASP A 20 -13.38 -9.46 10.85
C ASP A 20 -12.79 -9.78 12.23
N SER A 21 -13.01 -8.91 13.19
CA SER A 21 -12.52 -9.08 14.57
C SER A 21 -13.12 -10.29 15.27
N ARG A 22 -14.28 -10.78 14.84
CA ARG A 22 -14.98 -11.96 15.35
C ARG A 22 -14.54 -13.25 14.69
N GLU A 23 -13.96 -13.18 13.50
CA GLU A 23 -13.52 -14.34 12.76
C GLU A 23 -12.35 -15.03 13.48
N ARG A 24 -12.44 -16.35 13.63
CA ARG A 24 -11.38 -17.18 14.18
C ARG A 24 -10.87 -18.09 13.07
N LEU A 25 -9.78 -17.68 12.44
CA LEU A 25 -9.10 -18.52 11.45
C LEU A 25 -8.29 -19.58 12.20
N PRO A 26 -8.48 -20.87 11.88
CA PRO A 26 -7.69 -21.93 12.50
C PRO A 26 -6.21 -21.74 12.13
N LYS A 27 -5.31 -22.09 13.04
CA LYS A 27 -3.87 -22.19 12.76
C LYS A 27 -3.60 -23.59 12.23
N PRO A 28 -3.28 -23.76 10.94
CA PRO A 28 -2.90 -25.06 10.40
C PRO A 28 -1.62 -25.60 11.05
N ASP A 29 -1.49 -26.92 11.09
CA ASP A 29 -0.26 -27.58 11.52
C ASP A 29 0.82 -27.44 10.41
N LEU A 30 1.91 -26.77 10.73
CA LEU A 30 3.08 -26.60 9.87
C LEU A 30 4.29 -27.44 10.32
N SER A 31 4.06 -28.47 11.13
CA SER A 31 5.15 -29.33 11.65
C SER A 31 5.95 -30.01 10.54
N SER A 32 5.28 -30.37 9.44
CA SER A 32 5.89 -30.98 8.25
C SER A 32 6.62 -29.96 7.34
N LEU A 33 6.43 -28.65 7.56
CA LEU A 33 7.07 -27.62 6.75
C LEU A 33 8.55 -27.54 7.09
N VAL A 34 9.41 -27.94 6.16
CA VAL A 34 10.86 -27.89 6.34
C VAL A 34 11.38 -26.45 6.36
N ARG A 35 10.86 -25.61 5.48
CA ARG A 35 11.21 -24.18 5.36
C ARG A 35 10.10 -23.40 4.68
N LEU A 36 10.03 -22.10 4.95
CA LEU A 36 9.20 -21.14 4.24
C LEU A 36 10.09 -20.09 3.59
N ARG A 37 10.05 -19.98 2.26
CA ARG A 37 10.84 -19.02 1.48
C ARG A 37 9.91 -17.96 0.92
N PHE A 38 10.01 -16.75 1.47
CA PHE A 38 9.39 -15.57 0.89
C PHE A 38 10.25 -15.02 -0.25
N LEU A 39 9.66 -14.80 -1.40
CA LEU A 39 10.25 -14.10 -2.52
C LEU A 39 9.78 -12.64 -2.52
N THR A 40 10.70 -11.72 -2.75
CA THR A 40 10.39 -10.28 -2.86
C THR A 40 11.29 -9.63 -3.90
N ALA A 41 11.04 -8.35 -4.23
CA ALA A 41 11.92 -7.55 -5.07
C ALA A 41 12.70 -6.53 -4.21
N THR A 42 13.49 -5.66 -4.82
CA THR A 42 14.28 -4.62 -4.13
C THR A 42 14.04 -3.22 -4.66
N ASP A 43 13.04 -3.05 -5.52
CA ASP A 43 12.78 -1.85 -6.32
C ASP A 43 11.41 -1.19 -6.00
N PHE A 44 10.85 -1.48 -4.82
CA PHE A 44 9.55 -0.97 -4.40
C PHE A 44 9.58 -0.34 -3.00
N PRO A 45 10.34 0.74 -2.75
CA PRO A 45 10.31 1.42 -1.46
C PRO A 45 8.94 2.10 -1.21
N PRO A 46 8.48 2.17 0.04
CA PRO A 46 9.10 1.66 1.26
C PRO A 46 8.76 0.20 1.58
N PHE A 47 8.18 -0.53 0.64
CA PHE A 47 7.73 -1.91 0.87
C PHE A 47 8.88 -2.91 0.88
N ASN A 48 9.77 -2.84 -0.11
CA ASN A 48 10.93 -3.71 -0.23
C ASN A 48 12.06 -3.00 -1.00
N PHE A 49 13.20 -2.89 -0.37
CA PHE A 49 14.37 -2.17 -0.88
C PHE A 49 15.65 -2.66 -0.20
N LEU A 50 16.79 -2.24 -0.71
CA LEU A 50 18.06 -2.40 0.00
C LEU A 50 18.33 -1.14 0.81
N ASP A 51 18.65 -1.31 2.10
CA ASP A 51 19.05 -0.20 2.95
C ASP A 51 20.48 0.30 2.61
N GLN A 52 20.95 1.33 3.31
CA GLN A 52 22.27 1.91 3.10
C GLN A 52 23.43 0.91 3.32
N SER A 53 23.19 -0.18 4.04
CA SER A 53 24.16 -1.26 4.26
C SER A 53 24.08 -2.39 3.23
N GLY A 54 23.16 -2.26 2.24
CA GLY A 54 22.88 -3.28 1.24
C GLY A 54 22.03 -4.45 1.75
N LYS A 55 21.41 -4.32 2.93
CA LYS A 55 20.52 -5.35 3.49
C LYS A 55 19.11 -5.14 3.01
N LEU A 56 18.42 -6.26 2.80
CA LEU A 56 17.00 -6.25 2.45
C LEU A 56 16.16 -5.73 3.62
N ALA A 57 15.39 -4.68 3.37
CA ALA A 57 14.56 -3.96 4.31
C ALA A 57 13.22 -3.56 3.68
N GLY A 58 12.28 -3.09 4.49
CA GLY A 58 10.99 -2.58 4.05
C GLY A 58 9.80 -3.21 4.76
N PHE A 59 8.63 -2.64 4.53
CA PHE A 59 7.38 -3.09 5.13
C PHE A 59 7.12 -4.58 4.90
N HIS A 60 7.30 -5.07 3.66
CA HIS A 60 7.08 -6.47 3.32
C HIS A 60 8.09 -7.41 4.00
N VAL A 61 9.33 -6.96 4.15
CA VAL A 61 10.39 -7.74 4.81
C VAL A 61 10.08 -7.93 6.29
N ASP A 62 9.66 -6.85 6.97
CA ASP A 62 9.26 -6.92 8.36
C ASP A 62 7.96 -7.70 8.53
N LEU A 63 6.99 -7.54 7.62
CA LEU A 63 5.75 -8.33 7.64
C LEU A 63 6.04 -9.83 7.48
N ALA A 64 6.92 -10.23 6.56
CA ALA A 64 7.31 -11.62 6.40
C ALA A 64 7.94 -12.19 7.69
N ARG A 65 8.80 -11.44 8.36
CA ARG A 65 9.39 -11.84 9.63
C ARG A 65 8.36 -12.01 10.74
N GLU A 66 7.39 -11.08 10.85
CA GLU A 66 6.31 -11.18 11.83
C GLU A 66 5.35 -12.34 11.53
N ILE A 67 5.05 -12.62 10.27
CA ILE A 67 4.29 -13.83 9.88
C ILE A 67 5.01 -15.07 10.36
N CYS A 68 6.31 -15.18 10.15
CA CYS A 68 7.11 -16.32 10.57
C CYS A 68 7.17 -16.45 12.10
N ALA A 69 7.27 -15.35 12.82
CA ALA A 69 7.25 -15.34 14.28
C ALA A 69 5.89 -15.79 14.83
N GLU A 70 4.79 -15.27 14.27
CA GLU A 70 3.42 -15.66 14.67
C GLU A 70 3.14 -17.16 14.41
N LEU A 71 3.67 -17.69 13.31
CA LEU A 71 3.56 -19.10 12.98
C LEU A 71 4.51 -20.01 13.79
N ALA A 72 5.42 -19.43 14.59
CA ALA A 72 6.46 -20.13 15.36
C ALA A 72 7.43 -20.94 14.47
N ILE A 73 7.81 -20.37 13.30
CA ILE A 73 8.72 -20.98 12.32
C ILE A 73 9.87 -20.03 11.93
N ALA A 74 10.20 -19.06 12.76
CA ALA A 74 11.20 -18.03 12.45
C ALA A 74 12.58 -18.60 12.05
N ASP A 75 12.98 -19.68 12.65
CA ASP A 75 14.22 -20.43 12.36
C ASP A 75 14.19 -21.14 10.99
N ARG A 76 13.02 -21.38 10.44
CA ARG A 76 12.78 -22.02 9.13
C ARG A 76 12.38 -21.05 8.03
N CYS A 77 12.32 -19.76 8.35
CA CYS A 77 11.94 -18.72 7.40
C CYS A 77 13.17 -18.11 6.70
N GLN A 78 13.01 -17.92 5.40
CA GLN A 78 13.98 -17.24 4.54
C GLN A 78 13.29 -16.17 3.70
N ILE A 79 13.96 -15.05 3.47
CA ILE A 79 13.49 -14.01 2.56
C ILE A 79 14.55 -13.84 1.49
N GLN A 80 14.15 -14.02 0.24
CA GLN A 80 15.02 -13.97 -0.93
C GLN A 80 14.54 -12.89 -1.90
N ALA A 81 15.44 -12.03 -2.33
CA ALA A 81 15.17 -11.04 -3.35
C ALA A 81 15.50 -11.56 -4.74
N LEU A 82 14.60 -11.29 -5.68
CA LEU A 82 14.73 -11.57 -7.12
C LEU A 82 14.24 -10.35 -7.92
N PRO A 83 14.65 -10.19 -9.18
CA PRO A 83 14.01 -9.23 -10.08
C PRO A 83 12.49 -9.45 -10.13
N PHE A 84 11.71 -8.37 -10.14
CA PHE A 84 10.24 -8.45 -10.05
C PHE A 84 9.63 -9.40 -11.10
N GLY A 85 10.14 -9.37 -12.33
CA GLY A 85 9.67 -10.25 -13.42
C GLY A 85 9.93 -11.75 -13.19
N GLU A 86 10.88 -12.10 -12.33
CA GLU A 86 11.26 -13.49 -12.02
C GLU A 86 10.47 -14.09 -10.85
N LEU A 87 9.77 -13.27 -10.06
CA LEU A 87 9.06 -13.73 -8.85
C LEU A 87 8.00 -14.80 -9.16
N ARG A 88 7.16 -14.58 -10.17
CA ARG A 88 6.11 -15.52 -10.56
C ARG A 88 6.66 -16.82 -11.14
N PRO A 89 7.59 -16.80 -12.11
CA PRO A 89 8.26 -18.01 -12.58
C PRO A 89 8.93 -18.79 -11.45
N ALA A 90 9.64 -18.14 -10.56
CA ALA A 90 10.32 -18.77 -9.42
C ALA A 90 9.32 -19.44 -8.44
N LEU A 91 8.18 -18.80 -8.15
CA LEU A 91 7.12 -19.39 -7.35
C LEU A 91 6.53 -20.63 -8.03
N ALA A 92 6.21 -20.54 -9.32
CA ALA A 92 5.68 -21.66 -10.11
C ALA A 92 6.66 -22.84 -10.17
N ALA A 93 7.97 -22.56 -10.26
CA ALA A 93 9.04 -23.56 -10.27
C ALA A 93 9.43 -24.07 -8.86
N SER A 94 8.66 -23.71 -7.82
CA SER A 94 8.93 -24.09 -6.41
C SER A 94 10.31 -23.65 -5.88
N GLN A 95 10.89 -22.59 -6.44
CA GLN A 95 12.10 -21.96 -5.95
C GLN A 95 11.83 -21.07 -4.73
N GLY A 96 10.58 -20.67 -4.51
CA GLY A 96 10.03 -20.04 -3.32
C GLY A 96 8.67 -20.62 -2.99
N ASP A 97 8.11 -20.21 -1.85
CA ASP A 97 6.85 -20.74 -1.34
C ASP A 97 5.75 -19.68 -1.26
N ALA A 98 6.13 -18.39 -1.13
CA ALA A 98 5.23 -17.26 -1.09
C ALA A 98 5.90 -16.01 -1.72
N VAL A 99 5.14 -15.16 -2.38
CA VAL A 99 5.62 -13.86 -2.92
C VAL A 99 4.98 -12.71 -2.15
N LEU A 100 5.80 -11.81 -1.65
CA LEU A 100 5.41 -10.60 -0.92
C LEU A 100 6.11 -9.39 -1.57
N ALA A 101 5.51 -8.87 -2.65
CA ALA A 101 6.12 -7.84 -3.50
C ALA A 101 5.10 -6.88 -4.13
N GLY A 102 3.88 -6.80 -3.60
CA GLY A 102 2.85 -5.90 -4.13
C GLY A 102 2.30 -6.32 -5.50
N ILE A 103 2.26 -7.61 -5.81
CA ILE A 103 1.66 -8.10 -7.05
C ILE A 103 0.15 -7.83 -7.04
N ALA A 104 -0.33 -7.14 -8.08
CA ALA A 104 -1.76 -6.88 -8.24
C ALA A 104 -2.53 -8.18 -8.51
N VAL A 105 -3.62 -8.38 -7.80
CA VAL A 105 -4.50 -9.53 -7.99
C VAL A 105 -5.35 -9.31 -9.24
N THR A 106 -5.22 -10.20 -10.22
CA THR A 106 -6.04 -10.20 -11.44
C THR A 106 -6.76 -11.54 -11.59
N ALA A 107 -7.83 -11.58 -12.39
CA ALA A 107 -8.54 -12.82 -12.68
C ALA A 107 -7.63 -13.91 -13.25
N ASP A 108 -6.73 -13.53 -14.18
CA ASP A 108 -5.78 -14.47 -14.78
C ASP A 108 -4.79 -15.04 -13.77
N LEU A 109 -4.31 -14.22 -12.83
CA LEU A 109 -3.43 -14.69 -11.77
C LEU A 109 -4.16 -15.57 -10.76
N ARG A 110 -5.44 -15.30 -10.46
CA ARG A 110 -6.25 -16.17 -9.59
C ARG A 110 -6.49 -17.55 -10.19
N ASN A 111 -6.46 -17.68 -11.52
CA ASN A 111 -6.55 -19.00 -12.18
C ASN A 111 -5.27 -19.83 -12.04
N GLN A 112 -4.14 -19.21 -11.68
CA GLN A 112 -2.83 -19.86 -11.63
C GLN A 112 -2.26 -19.93 -10.20
N PHE A 113 -2.63 -18.99 -9.35
CA PHE A 113 -2.07 -18.81 -8.01
C PHE A 113 -3.18 -18.59 -6.96
N ALA A 114 -2.88 -18.98 -5.73
CA ALA A 114 -3.65 -18.59 -4.56
C ALA A 114 -3.16 -17.23 -4.03
N PHE A 115 -4.04 -16.52 -3.35
CA PHE A 115 -3.74 -15.25 -2.70
C PHE A 115 -4.26 -15.26 -1.28
N SER A 116 -3.48 -14.71 -0.36
CA SER A 116 -3.96 -14.43 0.98
C SER A 116 -5.09 -13.39 0.95
N ARG A 117 -5.75 -13.18 2.09
CA ARG A 117 -6.54 -11.97 2.30
C ARG A 117 -5.63 -10.74 2.23
N PRO A 118 -6.19 -9.59 1.85
CA PRO A 118 -5.41 -8.36 1.79
C PRO A 118 -4.95 -7.93 3.19
N TYR A 119 -3.71 -7.47 3.29
CA TYR A 119 -3.15 -6.92 4.53
C TYR A 119 -3.01 -5.39 4.49
N LEU A 120 -3.08 -4.80 3.31
CA LEU A 120 -3.01 -3.35 3.10
C LEU A 120 -3.81 -2.98 1.85
N MET A 121 -4.56 -1.89 1.91
CA MET A 121 -5.18 -1.27 0.73
C MET A 121 -4.52 0.07 0.47
N LEU A 122 -4.21 0.37 -0.78
CA LEU A 122 -3.70 1.68 -1.17
C LEU A 122 -4.89 2.56 -1.58
N PRO A 123 -5.19 3.64 -0.84
CA PRO A 123 -6.29 4.52 -1.19
C PRO A 123 -5.89 5.49 -2.30
N ALA A 124 -6.86 5.93 -3.08
CA ALA A 124 -6.74 7.17 -3.82
C ALA A 124 -6.97 8.36 -2.90
N ARG A 125 -6.28 9.47 -3.13
CA ARG A 125 -6.47 10.71 -2.39
C ARG A 125 -6.41 11.92 -3.30
N PHE A 126 -6.97 13.03 -2.83
CA PHE A 126 -6.69 14.31 -3.41
C PHE A 126 -5.46 14.96 -2.75
N VAL A 127 -4.73 15.72 -3.53
CA VAL A 127 -3.79 16.74 -3.07
C VAL A 127 -4.24 18.09 -3.65
N ARG A 128 -4.29 19.14 -2.85
CA ARG A 128 -4.61 20.49 -3.31
C ARG A 128 -3.38 21.36 -3.38
N ASN A 129 -3.35 22.32 -4.29
CA ASN A 129 -2.46 23.47 -4.19
C ASN A 129 -2.97 24.38 -3.05
N LEU A 130 -2.08 24.79 -2.14
CA LEU A 130 -2.45 25.62 -0.99
C LEU A 130 -2.90 27.05 -1.40
N LYS A 131 -2.57 27.48 -2.61
CA LYS A 131 -3.03 28.76 -3.17
C LYS A 131 -4.41 28.64 -3.84
N ALA A 132 -4.93 27.43 -4.07
CA ALA A 132 -6.25 27.24 -4.65
C ALA A 132 -7.32 27.70 -3.65
N ASP A 133 -8.20 28.58 -4.11
CA ASP A 133 -9.35 29.02 -3.33
C ASP A 133 -10.46 27.96 -3.39
N LEU A 134 -10.55 27.19 -2.29
CA LEU A 134 -11.53 26.11 -2.14
C LEU A 134 -12.51 26.47 -1.02
N PRO A 135 -13.83 26.41 -1.28
CA PRO A 135 -14.86 26.84 -0.32
C PRO A 135 -15.07 25.86 0.85
N GLY A 136 -14.22 24.82 0.98
CA GLY A 136 -14.37 23.79 2.02
C GLY A 136 -13.19 22.85 2.08
N THR A 137 -13.34 21.80 2.89
CA THR A 137 -12.28 20.81 3.20
C THR A 137 -12.57 19.41 2.65
N THR A 138 -13.68 19.22 1.94
CA THR A 138 -14.08 17.95 1.33
C THR A 138 -14.07 18.02 -0.19
N ALA A 139 -14.13 16.88 -0.86
CA ALA A 139 -14.16 16.79 -2.32
C ALA A 139 -15.30 17.59 -2.96
N ALA A 140 -16.39 17.86 -2.24
CA ALA A 140 -17.46 18.72 -2.73
C ALA A 140 -16.97 20.13 -3.09
N ALA A 141 -15.94 20.65 -2.40
CA ALA A 141 -15.30 21.93 -2.69
C ALA A 141 -14.55 21.96 -4.02
N LEU A 142 -14.32 20.80 -4.64
CA LEU A 142 -13.66 20.66 -5.95
C LEU A 142 -14.68 20.68 -7.13
N SER A 143 -15.98 20.83 -6.85
CA SER A 143 -16.99 20.96 -7.91
C SER A 143 -16.66 22.15 -8.82
N GLY A 144 -16.59 21.90 -10.14
CA GLY A 144 -16.23 22.89 -11.15
C GLY A 144 -14.74 23.29 -11.15
N LYS A 145 -13.92 22.79 -10.22
CA LYS A 145 -12.48 23.02 -10.19
C LYS A 145 -11.73 22.07 -11.13
N ARG A 146 -10.53 22.50 -11.55
CA ARG A 146 -9.65 21.68 -12.40
C ARG A 146 -8.88 20.70 -11.52
N VAL A 147 -9.11 19.41 -11.71
CA VAL A 147 -8.41 18.36 -10.98
C VAL A 147 -7.60 17.51 -11.93
N GLY A 148 -6.29 17.49 -11.74
CA GLY A 148 -5.38 16.69 -12.53
C GLY A 148 -5.48 15.20 -12.21
N VAL A 149 -5.35 14.36 -13.24
CA VAL A 149 -5.30 12.90 -13.13
C VAL A 149 -4.43 12.32 -14.26
N ILE A 150 -3.82 11.17 -14.05
CA ILE A 150 -3.05 10.49 -15.11
C ILE A 150 -4.03 9.73 -16.00
N LYS A 151 -4.01 9.99 -17.31
CA LYS A 151 -4.88 9.35 -18.29
C LYS A 151 -4.76 7.82 -18.29
N ALA A 152 -5.85 7.13 -18.65
CA ALA A 152 -5.92 5.67 -18.76
C ALA A 152 -5.55 4.90 -17.47
N THR A 153 -5.66 5.54 -16.31
CA THR A 153 -5.44 4.89 -15.01
C THR A 153 -6.75 4.56 -14.30
N ALA A 154 -6.67 3.64 -13.33
CA ALA A 154 -7.78 3.35 -12.42
C ALA A 154 -8.24 4.61 -11.66
N HIS A 155 -7.32 5.51 -11.31
CA HIS A 155 -7.62 6.78 -10.66
C HIS A 155 -8.45 7.70 -11.57
N ALA A 156 -8.14 7.78 -12.88
CA ALA A 156 -8.95 8.56 -13.83
C ALA A 156 -10.38 8.02 -13.94
N ALA A 157 -10.52 6.70 -14.02
CA ALA A 157 -11.83 6.05 -14.07
C ALA A 157 -12.62 6.28 -12.77
N MET A 158 -11.97 6.17 -11.62
CA MET A 158 -12.56 6.39 -10.30
C MET A 158 -12.96 7.87 -10.10
N LEU A 159 -12.11 8.83 -10.50
CA LEU A 159 -12.43 10.26 -10.43
C LEU A 159 -13.70 10.56 -11.20
N LYS A 160 -13.80 10.07 -12.44
CA LYS A 160 -14.97 10.26 -13.30
C LYS A 160 -16.24 9.63 -12.72
N ALA A 161 -16.12 8.44 -12.11
CA ALA A 161 -17.27 7.70 -11.57
C ALA A 161 -17.80 8.31 -10.26
N PHE A 162 -16.89 8.70 -9.36
CA PHE A 162 -17.27 9.14 -8.01
C PHE A 162 -17.45 10.65 -7.88
N PHE A 163 -16.83 11.42 -8.78
CA PHE A 163 -16.83 12.88 -8.72
C PHE A 163 -17.18 13.52 -10.07
N PRO A 164 -18.37 13.25 -10.63
CA PRO A 164 -18.73 13.70 -11.98
C PRO A 164 -18.85 15.24 -12.12
N ALA A 165 -18.97 15.97 -11.00
CA ALA A 165 -19.00 17.42 -10.99
C ALA A 165 -17.60 18.09 -11.04
N ILE A 166 -16.53 17.31 -11.01
CA ILE A 166 -15.15 17.79 -11.10
C ILE A 166 -14.74 17.89 -12.57
N THR A 167 -14.00 18.94 -12.93
CA THR A 167 -13.39 19.08 -14.26
C THR A 167 -12.04 18.35 -14.26
N ALA A 168 -12.02 17.13 -14.80
CA ALA A 168 -10.79 16.35 -14.91
C ALA A 168 -9.86 16.92 -16.00
N VAL A 169 -8.58 17.07 -15.66
CA VAL A 169 -7.50 17.44 -16.59
C VAL A 169 -6.51 16.29 -16.65
N GLU A 170 -6.38 15.67 -17.81
CA GLU A 170 -5.56 14.48 -18.00
C GLU A 170 -4.10 14.84 -18.33
N PHE A 171 -3.18 14.08 -17.71
CA PHE A 171 -1.72 14.16 -17.92
C PHE A 171 -1.19 12.80 -18.36
N ASP A 172 -0.04 12.81 -19.05
CA ASP A 172 0.60 11.58 -19.54
C ASP A 172 1.26 10.78 -18.41
N ASP A 173 1.84 11.47 -17.45
CA ASP A 173 2.61 10.86 -16.38
C ASP A 173 2.50 11.63 -15.05
N SER A 174 3.05 11.02 -14.01
CA SER A 174 3.06 11.56 -12.65
C SER A 174 3.88 12.86 -12.52
N ALA A 175 4.98 12.99 -13.26
CA ALA A 175 5.85 14.18 -13.17
C ALA A 175 5.10 15.41 -13.69
N GLN A 176 4.41 15.29 -14.82
CA GLN A 176 3.57 16.36 -15.39
C GLN A 176 2.40 16.69 -14.44
N LEU A 177 1.70 15.68 -13.88
CA LEU A 177 0.62 15.87 -12.93
C LEU A 177 1.08 16.65 -11.70
N LEU A 178 2.17 16.23 -11.06
CA LEU A 178 2.71 16.87 -9.86
C LEU A 178 3.25 18.29 -10.13
N SER A 179 3.85 18.51 -11.31
CA SER A 179 4.27 19.83 -11.75
C SER A 179 3.07 20.76 -11.95
N ALA A 180 1.98 20.26 -12.54
CA ALA A 180 0.78 21.05 -12.80
C ALA A 180 0.07 21.48 -11.50
N VAL A 181 -0.05 20.59 -10.51
CA VAL A 181 -0.64 20.97 -9.22
C VAL A 181 0.28 21.93 -8.45
N LYS A 182 1.61 21.72 -8.52
CA LYS A 182 2.58 22.61 -7.89
C LYS A 182 2.53 24.03 -8.46
N SER A 183 2.48 24.18 -9.77
CA SER A 183 2.40 25.49 -10.45
C SER A 183 1.03 26.18 -10.31
N GLY A 184 -0.01 25.46 -9.91
CA GLY A 184 -1.40 25.95 -9.87
C GLY A 184 -2.10 25.91 -11.24
N SER A 185 -1.54 25.21 -12.23
CA SER A 185 -2.21 24.96 -13.51
C SER A 185 -3.47 24.11 -13.34
N VAL A 186 -3.52 23.30 -12.29
CA VAL A 186 -4.71 22.66 -11.75
C VAL A 186 -4.86 22.98 -10.25
N ASP A 187 -6.08 22.99 -9.75
CA ASP A 187 -6.40 23.36 -8.37
C ASP A 187 -6.09 22.24 -7.38
N ALA A 188 -6.21 20.98 -7.86
CA ALA A 188 -5.92 19.76 -7.12
C ALA A 188 -5.45 18.64 -8.07
N ALA A 189 -4.96 17.55 -7.53
CA ALA A 189 -4.73 16.30 -8.27
C ALA A 189 -5.33 15.13 -7.51
N PHE A 190 -5.72 14.07 -8.25
CA PHE A 190 -6.24 12.81 -7.71
C PHE A 190 -5.39 11.64 -8.19
N ALA A 191 -4.76 10.95 -7.27
CA ALA A 191 -3.84 9.86 -7.58
C ALA A 191 -3.68 8.90 -6.40
N ASP A 192 -2.72 7.98 -6.50
CA ASP A 192 -2.33 7.07 -5.42
C ASP A 192 -1.96 7.84 -4.16
N GLY A 193 -2.62 7.53 -3.05
CA GLY A 193 -2.46 8.23 -1.78
C GLY A 193 -1.06 8.08 -1.19
N LEU A 194 -0.40 6.94 -1.42
CA LEU A 194 0.97 6.71 -0.97
C LEU A 194 1.94 7.65 -1.73
N GLN A 195 1.84 7.69 -3.05
CA GLN A 195 2.65 8.58 -3.88
C GLN A 195 2.48 10.04 -3.48
N LEU A 196 1.23 10.50 -3.32
CA LEU A 196 0.92 11.87 -2.93
C LEU A 196 1.43 12.19 -1.53
N SER A 197 1.34 11.26 -0.58
CA SER A 197 1.83 11.44 0.80
C SER A 197 3.34 11.66 0.83
N PHE A 198 4.11 10.85 0.11
CA PHE A 198 5.57 11.02 0.03
C PHE A 198 5.95 12.29 -0.72
N TRP A 199 5.26 12.59 -1.82
CA TRP A 199 5.56 13.79 -2.58
C TRP A 199 5.31 15.07 -1.79
N THR A 200 4.18 15.20 -1.09
CA THR A 200 3.84 16.42 -0.32
C THR A 200 4.84 16.72 0.79
N THR A 201 5.52 15.71 1.33
CA THR A 201 6.54 15.85 2.37
C THR A 201 7.96 15.98 1.81
N SER A 202 8.14 15.77 0.50
CA SER A 202 9.45 15.84 -0.16
C SER A 202 9.87 17.28 -0.48
N PRO A 203 11.18 17.53 -0.65
CA PRO A 203 11.67 18.83 -1.14
C PRO A 203 11.10 19.22 -2.51
N ALA A 204 10.73 18.25 -3.35
CA ALA A 204 10.19 18.49 -4.69
C ALA A 204 8.84 19.25 -4.68
N ALA A 205 8.05 19.07 -3.65
CA ALA A 205 6.78 19.78 -3.48
C ALA A 205 6.96 21.26 -3.08
N GLU A 206 8.12 21.65 -2.51
CA GLU A 206 8.39 23.02 -2.05
C GLU A 206 7.28 23.57 -1.12
N LYS A 207 6.64 22.70 -0.36
CA LYS A 207 5.52 23.03 0.53
C LYS A 207 4.32 23.70 -0.17
N CYS A 208 4.17 23.48 -1.49
CA CYS A 208 3.08 24.06 -2.28
C CYS A 208 1.71 23.52 -1.93
N CYS A 209 1.70 22.30 -1.43
CA CYS A 209 0.55 21.43 -1.57
C CYS A 209 0.35 20.58 -0.31
N ALA A 210 -0.90 20.18 -0.06
CA ALA A 210 -1.25 19.32 1.07
C ALA A 210 -2.28 18.27 0.64
N LEU A 211 -2.26 17.12 1.32
CA LEU A 211 -3.33 16.14 1.17
C LEU A 211 -4.67 16.80 1.50
N PHE A 212 -5.67 16.46 0.72
CA PHE A 212 -6.99 17.05 0.80
C PHE A 212 -8.02 15.94 0.65
N ASP A 213 -8.92 15.84 1.60
CA ASP A 213 -9.99 14.84 1.66
C ASP A 213 -9.55 13.39 1.35
N GLY A 214 -10.42 12.44 1.64
CA GLY A 214 -10.15 11.00 1.53
C GLY A 214 -9.69 10.42 2.88
N PRO A 215 -9.31 9.14 2.93
CA PRO A 215 -8.96 8.24 1.81
C PRO A 215 -10.19 7.70 1.06
N TYR A 216 -10.01 7.42 -0.23
CA TYR A 216 -11.01 6.77 -1.07
C TYR A 216 -10.55 5.37 -1.44
N LEU A 217 -11.30 4.36 -1.00
CA LEU A 217 -11.07 2.96 -1.30
C LEU A 217 -12.12 2.45 -2.28
N SER A 218 -11.71 1.63 -3.23
CA SER A 218 -12.62 0.97 -4.16
C SER A 218 -12.00 -0.30 -4.72
N GLN A 219 -12.57 -1.45 -4.41
CA GLN A 219 -12.12 -2.71 -5.01
C GLN A 219 -12.34 -2.74 -6.53
N GLN A 220 -13.41 -2.09 -7.01
CA GLN A 220 -13.71 -2.04 -8.44
C GLN A 220 -12.62 -1.35 -9.25
N PHE A 221 -12.01 -0.28 -8.73
CA PHE A 221 -11.01 0.52 -9.45
C PHE A 221 -9.59 0.21 -9.01
N LEU A 222 -9.35 0.10 -7.70
CA LEU A 222 -8.01 0.00 -7.10
C LEU A 222 -7.60 -1.43 -6.77
N GLY A 223 -8.50 -2.41 -7.08
CA GLY A 223 -8.25 -3.82 -6.79
C GLY A 223 -8.49 -4.20 -5.34
N GLU A 224 -8.13 -5.44 -5.02
CA GLU A 224 -8.40 -6.07 -3.72
C GLU A 224 -7.44 -5.63 -2.61
N GLY A 225 -6.39 -4.90 -2.95
CA GLY A 225 -5.32 -4.53 -2.04
C GLY A 225 -4.09 -5.42 -2.18
N MET A 226 -3.13 -5.25 -1.26
CA MET A 226 -1.89 -6.01 -1.23
C MET A 226 -2.09 -7.35 -0.53
N THR A 227 -1.65 -8.41 -1.17
CA THR A 227 -1.80 -9.81 -0.74
C THR A 227 -0.47 -10.55 -0.84
N VAL A 228 -0.39 -11.70 -0.17
CA VAL A 228 0.68 -12.67 -0.38
C VAL A 228 0.22 -13.64 -1.46
N MET A 229 1.04 -13.84 -2.51
CA MET A 229 0.75 -14.78 -3.59
C MET A 229 1.44 -16.13 -3.30
N LEU A 230 0.72 -17.23 -3.51
CA LEU A 230 1.15 -18.61 -3.23
C LEU A 230 0.77 -19.51 -4.42
N ARG A 231 1.30 -20.75 -4.45
CA ARG A 231 0.81 -21.76 -5.39
C ARG A 231 -0.60 -22.19 -4.98
N GLN A 232 -1.44 -22.53 -5.94
CA GLN A 232 -2.84 -22.94 -5.68
C GLN A 232 -2.97 -24.17 -4.76
N GLN A 233 -2.06 -25.13 -4.87
CA GLN A 233 -2.06 -26.34 -4.07
C GLN A 233 -1.61 -26.13 -2.60
N ASP A 234 -1.00 -24.99 -2.27
CA ASP A 234 -0.47 -24.72 -0.94
C ASP A 234 -1.57 -24.17 0.01
N THR A 235 -2.68 -24.89 0.09
CA THR A 235 -3.89 -24.47 0.84
C THR A 235 -3.62 -24.27 2.32
N ASP A 236 -2.87 -25.17 2.96
CA ASP A 236 -2.54 -25.08 4.38
C ASP A 236 -1.62 -23.90 4.67
N LEU A 237 -0.65 -23.64 3.78
CA LEU A 237 0.22 -22.47 3.90
C LEU A 237 -0.56 -21.17 3.69
N THR A 238 -1.49 -21.14 2.74
CA THR A 238 -2.40 -20.01 2.53
C THR A 238 -3.26 -19.74 3.77
N ALA A 239 -3.82 -20.79 4.36
CA ALA A 239 -4.61 -20.68 5.59
C ALA A 239 -3.76 -20.21 6.78
N ALA A 240 -2.52 -20.71 6.90
CA ALA A 240 -1.59 -20.29 7.95
C ALA A 240 -1.19 -18.81 7.81
N ILE A 241 -0.89 -18.34 6.61
CA ILE A 241 -0.60 -16.94 6.35
C ILE A 241 -1.81 -16.06 6.67
N ASN A 242 -3.03 -16.46 6.28
CA ASN A 242 -4.25 -15.75 6.63
C ASN A 242 -4.47 -15.69 8.15
N HIS A 243 -4.21 -16.79 8.88
CA HIS A 243 -4.25 -16.80 10.34
C HIS A 243 -3.26 -15.80 10.95
N ALA A 244 -2.00 -15.81 10.48
CA ALA A 244 -0.97 -14.89 10.94
C ALA A 244 -1.34 -13.43 10.68
N LEU A 245 -1.75 -13.09 9.45
CA LEU A 245 -2.18 -11.73 9.10
C LEU A 245 -3.34 -11.24 9.97
N ALA A 246 -4.36 -12.08 10.19
CA ALA A 246 -5.48 -11.75 11.06
C ALA A 246 -5.05 -11.53 12.52
N THR A 247 -4.11 -12.31 13.02
CA THR A 247 -3.57 -12.16 14.38
C THR A 247 -2.72 -10.90 14.49
N LEU A 248 -1.82 -10.64 13.54
CA LEU A 248 -0.99 -9.42 13.51
C LEU A 248 -1.82 -8.14 13.38
N SER A 249 -2.96 -8.21 12.68
CA SER A 249 -3.91 -7.10 12.61
C SER A 249 -4.58 -6.85 13.97
N ARG A 250 -5.05 -7.92 14.64
CA ARG A 250 -5.76 -7.82 15.93
C ARG A 250 -4.87 -7.40 17.09
N ASN A 251 -3.64 -7.88 17.15
CA ASN A 251 -2.71 -7.58 18.25
C ASN A 251 -1.92 -6.26 18.05
N GLY A 252 -2.16 -5.56 16.93
CA GLY A 252 -1.55 -4.26 16.64
C GLY A 252 -0.16 -4.33 16.01
N ARG A 253 0.46 -5.51 15.84
CA ARG A 253 1.80 -5.63 15.24
C ARG A 253 1.83 -5.15 13.79
N LEU A 254 0.79 -5.41 13.00
CA LEU A 254 0.69 -4.90 11.63
C LEU A 254 0.68 -3.36 11.62
N GLN A 255 -0.02 -2.74 12.57
CA GLN A 255 -0.05 -1.28 12.75
C GLN A 255 1.32 -0.72 13.16
N GLU A 256 2.08 -1.43 14.00
CA GLU A 256 3.43 -1.01 14.41
C GLU A 256 4.39 -1.02 13.21
N ILE A 257 4.36 -2.08 12.37
CA ILE A 257 5.15 -2.14 11.13
C ILE A 257 4.73 -0.99 10.21
N TYR A 258 3.43 -0.80 10.01
CA TYR A 258 2.92 0.28 9.17
C TYR A 258 3.47 1.65 9.58
N ARG A 259 3.39 2.01 10.85
CA ARG A 259 3.87 3.31 11.36
C ARG A 259 5.37 3.53 11.18
N ARG A 260 6.16 2.45 11.12
CA ARG A 260 7.62 2.53 10.90
C ARG A 260 7.94 3.01 9.49
N TYR A 261 7.15 2.61 8.51
CA TYR A 261 7.42 2.89 7.09
C TYR A 261 6.55 4.01 6.51
N PHE A 262 5.43 4.33 7.16
CA PHE A 262 4.48 5.33 6.69
C PHE A 262 4.27 6.40 7.78
N PRO A 263 5.19 7.37 7.87
CA PRO A 263 5.11 8.42 8.88
C PRO A 263 3.93 9.38 8.66
N THR A 264 3.40 9.43 7.43
CA THR A 264 2.19 10.18 7.09
C THR A 264 1.02 9.21 6.92
N SER A 265 -0.12 9.55 7.51
CA SER A 265 -1.33 8.73 7.37
C SER A 265 -1.75 8.60 5.91
N LEU A 266 -1.91 7.36 5.44
CA LEU A 266 -2.57 7.06 4.17
C LEU A 266 -4.10 7.10 4.30
N TYR A 267 -4.60 6.98 5.54
CA TYR A 267 -6.02 6.88 5.90
C TYR A 267 -6.46 8.03 6.76
#